data_aea56c654f4da068818f4a8080d0dd75
#
_entry.id   aea56c654f4da068818f4a8080d0dd75
#
_cell.length_a   1.000
_cell.length_b   1.000
_cell.length_c   1.000
_cell.angle_alpha   90.00
_cell.angle_beta   90.00
_cell.angle_gamma   90.00
#
_symmetry.space_group_name_H-M   'P 1'
#
loop_
_entity.id
_entity.type
_entity.pdbx_description
1 polymer ?
#
loop_
_entity_poly.entity_id
_entity_poly.type
_entity_poly.pdbx_seq_one_letter_code
_entity_poly.pdbx_strand_id
1 'polypeptide(L)'
;MYSSRWLDALFVASAAILWFMIAYQLLLFVTGYLYSRRSAWITPTLAPGLEWPAVSILVPARNEARVIARTLEHLCAFDYPADRIEIIIVDDGSQDGTGAIVDEMAAQDSRIRRLQVPAHLGGRGKSAALELAVAASKNELIAIYDADNCPEPGSLRALVAILVSNPSLAATVGKFRCINRRRNLLTRFINIEGLAFQWIMQAGRWSLLGLTTLPGTNFAIWRNVLQEVGGWDKDALTEDAELTIRIYETGRRIRFVPRAVTWEQEPEKLRTWFRQRTRWARGHNYVFAKHARRLLALRPRVLAMDLLHALLLYYAVCAAIFISDLLFLLAGSGLVSLHAIGPYSHIWLLAFLLFVLEVGITLSREKGEDSFFNLVLVVCAYFTYCQLWLIVVIRALLDDVVLRRKRVWVKTERFSDVRSP
;
A
#
# COMPACT_ATOMS: atom_id res chain seq x y z
N MET A 1 30.08 21.11 -28.43
CA MET A 1 29.60 21.08 -27.04
C MET A 1 28.50 22.12 -26.91
N TYR A 2 27.25 21.71 -26.73
CA TYR A 2 26.13 22.64 -26.53
C TYR A 2 26.14 23.12 -25.08
N SER A 3 26.39 24.38 -24.84
CA SER A 3 26.23 25.03 -23.53
C SER A 3 25.02 25.95 -23.61
N SER A 4 24.03 25.71 -22.75
CA SER A 4 22.87 26.58 -22.67
C SER A 4 22.50 26.84 -21.20
N ARG A 5 22.35 28.12 -20.83
CA ARG A 5 21.88 28.52 -19.50
C ARG A 5 20.59 27.83 -19.07
N TRP A 6 19.76 27.45 -20.06
CA TRP A 6 18.51 26.69 -19.80
C TRP A 6 18.77 25.27 -19.30
N LEU A 7 19.82 24.59 -19.80
CA LEU A 7 20.16 23.24 -19.33
C LEU A 7 20.68 23.30 -17.88
N ASP A 8 21.47 24.30 -17.55
CA ASP A 8 21.93 24.52 -16.18
C ASP A 8 20.77 24.83 -15.24
N ALA A 9 19.84 25.72 -15.65
CA ALA A 9 18.65 26.03 -14.88
C ALA A 9 17.74 24.80 -14.67
N LEU A 10 17.54 23.98 -15.71
CA LEU A 10 16.76 22.76 -15.67
C LEU A 10 17.38 21.73 -14.74
N PHE A 11 18.71 21.56 -14.79
CA PHE A 11 19.45 20.67 -13.92
C PHE A 11 19.34 21.11 -12.45
N VAL A 12 19.58 22.42 -12.16
CA VAL A 12 19.48 22.96 -10.80
C VAL A 12 18.06 22.83 -10.25
N ALA A 13 17.03 23.11 -11.06
CA ALA A 13 15.65 22.94 -10.64
C ALA A 13 15.32 21.47 -10.31
N SER A 14 15.77 20.54 -11.17
CA SER A 14 15.58 19.10 -10.93
C SER A 14 16.31 18.67 -9.66
N ALA A 15 17.56 19.09 -9.47
CA ALA A 15 18.34 18.80 -8.26
C ALA A 15 17.66 19.38 -7.00
N ALA A 16 17.14 20.59 -7.05
CA ALA A 16 16.45 21.21 -5.93
C ALA A 16 15.19 20.42 -5.52
N ILE A 17 14.38 19.99 -6.49
CA ILE A 17 13.21 19.13 -6.25
C ILE A 17 13.64 17.80 -5.60
N LEU A 18 14.66 17.14 -6.15
CA LEU A 18 15.17 15.87 -5.61
C LEU A 18 15.67 16.04 -4.18
N TRP A 19 16.47 17.05 -3.89
CA TRP A 19 16.99 17.28 -2.55
C TRP A 19 15.91 17.63 -1.53
N PHE A 20 14.91 18.43 -1.93
CA PHE A 20 13.76 18.70 -1.08
C PHE A 20 13.03 17.38 -0.71
N MET A 21 12.82 16.51 -1.70
CA MET A 21 12.16 15.22 -1.47
C MET A 21 13.00 14.26 -0.66
N ILE A 22 14.32 14.21 -0.89
CA ILE A 22 15.25 13.40 -0.09
C ILE A 22 15.25 13.86 1.37
N ALA A 23 15.31 15.16 1.62
CA ALA A 23 15.25 15.71 2.98
C ALA A 23 13.96 15.31 3.71
N TYR A 24 12.82 15.40 3.02
CA TYR A 24 11.55 14.95 3.58
C TYR A 24 11.51 13.43 3.79
N GLN A 25 11.99 12.65 2.83
CA GLN A 25 12.05 11.20 2.94
C GLN A 25 12.99 10.77 4.08
N LEU A 26 14.13 11.41 4.26
CA LEU A 26 15.05 11.17 5.36
C LEU A 26 14.37 11.43 6.72
N LEU A 27 13.57 12.50 6.82
CA LEU A 27 12.79 12.79 8.03
C LEU A 27 11.76 11.68 8.30
N LEU A 28 11.05 11.21 7.27
CA LEU A 28 10.14 10.08 7.39
C LEU A 28 10.88 8.78 7.77
N PHE A 29 12.03 8.52 7.16
CA PHE A 29 12.86 7.38 7.48
C PHE A 29 13.30 7.37 8.95
N VAL A 30 13.85 8.48 9.45
CA VAL A 30 14.29 8.59 10.85
C VAL A 30 13.12 8.37 11.81
N THR A 31 11.99 9.04 11.57
CA THR A 31 10.81 8.90 12.44
C THR A 31 10.20 7.52 12.35
N GLY A 32 10.18 6.89 11.17
CA GLY A 32 9.73 5.50 10.96
C GLY A 32 10.66 4.50 11.64
N TYR A 33 11.97 4.69 11.55
CA TYR A 33 12.96 3.86 12.24
C TYR A 33 12.78 3.92 13.76
N LEU A 34 12.64 5.12 14.33
CA LEU A 34 12.38 5.29 15.76
C LEU A 34 11.05 4.64 16.19
N TYR A 35 10.01 4.77 15.36
CA TYR A 35 8.74 4.11 15.58
C TYR A 35 8.88 2.58 15.56
N SER A 36 9.65 2.03 14.60
CA SER A 36 9.89 0.59 14.50
C SER A 36 10.55 0.03 15.78
N ARG A 37 11.50 0.77 16.35
CA ARG A 37 12.16 0.39 17.61
C ARG A 37 11.21 0.41 18.79
N ARG A 38 10.37 1.45 18.91
CA ARG A 38 9.40 1.58 20.00
C ARG A 38 8.29 0.52 19.88
N SER A 39 7.74 0.31 18.68
CA SER A 39 6.66 -0.66 18.47
C SER A 39 7.08 -2.11 18.68
N ALA A 40 8.36 -2.43 18.58
CA ALA A 40 8.89 -3.75 18.88
C ALA A 40 8.70 -4.17 20.35
N TRP A 41 8.62 -3.21 21.28
CA TRP A 41 8.44 -3.44 22.71
C TRP A 41 6.98 -3.39 23.17
N ILE A 42 6.06 -2.93 22.33
CA ILE A 42 4.64 -2.83 22.66
C ILE A 42 3.98 -4.17 22.33
N THR A 43 3.61 -4.93 23.35
CA THR A 43 2.72 -6.09 23.16
C THR A 43 1.29 -5.56 23.13
N PRO A 44 0.55 -5.69 22.02
CA PRO A 44 -0.83 -5.24 21.95
C PRO A 44 -1.69 -6.15 22.83
N THR A 45 -2.03 -5.67 24.03
CA THR A 45 -2.93 -6.35 24.96
C THR A 45 -4.11 -5.44 25.27
N LEU A 46 -5.26 -6.02 25.54
CA LEU A 46 -6.38 -5.25 26.09
C LEU A 46 -6.05 -4.80 27.53
N ALA A 47 -6.63 -3.68 27.93
CA ALA A 47 -6.57 -3.28 29.33
C ALA A 47 -7.21 -4.36 30.21
N PRO A 48 -6.72 -4.56 31.44
CA PRO A 48 -7.28 -5.53 32.38
C PRO A 48 -8.80 -5.32 32.55
N GLY A 49 -9.57 -6.40 32.47
CA GLY A 49 -11.02 -6.38 32.60
C GLY A 49 -11.83 -6.08 31.32
N LEU A 50 -11.17 -5.78 30.18
CA LEU A 50 -11.84 -5.68 28.90
C LEU A 50 -11.91 -7.06 28.22
N GLU A 51 -13.09 -7.40 27.70
CA GLU A 51 -13.28 -8.56 26.85
C GLU A 51 -12.91 -8.23 25.38
N TRP A 52 -12.46 -9.24 24.64
CA TRP A 52 -12.23 -9.11 23.22
C TRP A 52 -13.57 -8.85 22.50
N PRO A 53 -13.70 -7.75 21.74
CA PRO A 53 -14.94 -7.46 21.01
C PRO A 53 -15.16 -8.48 19.89
N ALA A 54 -16.40 -8.66 19.49
CA ALA A 54 -16.71 -9.47 18.31
C ALA A 54 -16.32 -8.73 17.02
N VAL A 55 -15.76 -9.46 16.06
CA VAL A 55 -15.20 -8.94 14.80
C VAL A 55 -15.84 -9.65 13.61
N SER A 56 -16.27 -8.88 12.61
CA SER A 56 -16.63 -9.40 11.30
C SER A 56 -15.46 -9.27 10.34
N ILE A 57 -14.91 -10.38 9.90
CA ILE A 57 -13.85 -10.43 8.89
C ILE A 57 -14.50 -10.52 7.52
N LEU A 58 -14.22 -9.54 6.66
CA LEU A 58 -14.80 -9.43 5.32
C LEU A 58 -13.74 -9.73 4.26
N VAL A 59 -14.05 -10.68 3.37
CA VAL A 59 -13.15 -11.11 2.29
C VAL A 59 -13.89 -11.06 0.96
N PRO A 60 -13.66 -10.03 0.13
CA PRO A 60 -14.17 -10.00 -1.23
C PRO A 60 -13.40 -11.00 -2.09
N ALA A 61 -14.10 -11.90 -2.78
CA ALA A 61 -13.52 -12.93 -3.61
C ALA A 61 -14.19 -12.98 -5.00
N ARG A 62 -13.38 -13.09 -6.05
CA ARG A 62 -13.84 -13.36 -7.40
C ARG A 62 -12.83 -14.15 -8.18
N ASN A 63 -13.17 -15.39 -8.54
CA ASN A 63 -12.28 -16.32 -9.23
C ASN A 63 -10.95 -16.52 -8.48
N GLU A 64 -11.02 -16.85 -7.19
CA GLU A 64 -9.87 -17.05 -6.29
C GLU A 64 -9.67 -18.50 -5.86
N ALA A 65 -10.18 -19.50 -6.62
CA ALA A 65 -10.09 -20.93 -6.30
C ALA A 65 -8.67 -21.42 -5.97
N ARG A 66 -7.64 -20.75 -6.55
CA ARG A 66 -6.23 -21.13 -6.33
C ARG A 66 -5.68 -20.78 -4.95
N VAL A 67 -6.29 -19.81 -4.25
CA VAL A 67 -5.72 -19.22 -3.05
C VAL A 67 -6.68 -19.15 -1.87
N ILE A 68 -8.00 -19.18 -2.11
CA ILE A 68 -9.01 -18.92 -1.08
C ILE A 68 -8.98 -19.92 0.07
N ALA A 69 -8.73 -21.21 -0.19
CA ALA A 69 -8.63 -22.22 0.86
C ALA A 69 -7.54 -21.87 1.87
N ARG A 70 -6.33 -21.54 1.37
CA ARG A 70 -5.20 -21.13 2.20
C ARG A 70 -5.51 -19.88 3.01
N THR A 71 -6.16 -18.89 2.41
CA THR A 71 -6.58 -17.66 3.12
C THR A 71 -7.52 -18.00 4.28
N LEU A 72 -8.53 -18.84 4.04
CA LEU A 72 -9.45 -19.27 5.08
C LEU A 72 -8.77 -20.05 6.19
N GLU A 73 -7.83 -20.94 5.89
CA GLU A 73 -7.00 -21.65 6.89
C GLU A 73 -6.30 -20.66 7.82
N HIS A 74 -5.66 -19.61 7.26
CA HIS A 74 -4.99 -18.59 8.06
C HIS A 74 -5.95 -17.72 8.89
N LEU A 75 -7.13 -17.39 8.35
CA LEU A 75 -8.15 -16.64 9.07
C LEU A 75 -8.74 -17.45 10.24
N CYS A 76 -8.96 -18.75 10.04
CA CYS A 76 -9.42 -19.65 11.09
C CYS A 76 -8.38 -19.90 12.18
N ALA A 77 -7.09 -19.73 11.85
CA ALA A 77 -5.95 -19.89 12.78
C ALA A 77 -5.64 -18.63 13.60
N PHE A 78 -6.46 -17.60 13.56
CA PHE A 78 -6.24 -16.41 14.40
C PHE A 78 -6.22 -16.74 15.89
N ASP A 79 -5.22 -16.20 16.59
CA ASP A 79 -5.18 -16.15 18.05
C ASP A 79 -6.21 -15.12 18.56
N TYR A 80 -7.48 -15.50 18.50
CA TYR A 80 -8.62 -14.67 18.89
C TYR A 80 -9.76 -15.59 19.37
N PRO A 81 -10.62 -15.18 20.34
CA PRO A 81 -11.73 -16.02 20.79
C PRO A 81 -12.63 -16.42 19.61
N ALA A 82 -12.79 -17.73 19.43
CA ALA A 82 -13.46 -18.27 18.23
C ALA A 82 -14.95 -17.86 18.14
N ASP A 83 -15.61 -17.72 19.29
CA ASP A 83 -17.00 -17.25 19.43
C ASP A 83 -17.18 -15.75 19.13
N ARG A 84 -16.07 -15.03 19.00
CA ARG A 84 -16.04 -13.58 18.71
C ARG A 84 -15.63 -13.25 17.27
N ILE A 85 -15.51 -14.24 16.38
CA ILE A 85 -15.18 -14.05 14.97
C ILE A 85 -16.32 -14.56 14.09
N GLU A 86 -16.75 -13.76 13.13
CA GLU A 86 -17.43 -14.21 11.92
C GLU A 86 -16.58 -13.91 10.68
N ILE A 87 -16.55 -14.82 9.71
CA ILE A 87 -15.81 -14.69 8.45
C ILE A 87 -16.79 -14.70 7.30
N ILE A 88 -16.91 -13.59 6.60
CA ILE A 88 -17.84 -13.42 5.48
C ILE A 88 -17.06 -13.34 4.18
N ILE A 89 -17.22 -14.35 3.35
CA ILE A 89 -16.65 -14.37 1.99
C ILE A 89 -17.73 -13.89 1.02
N VAL A 90 -17.48 -12.76 0.36
CA VAL A 90 -18.37 -12.29 -0.71
C VAL A 90 -17.87 -12.85 -2.03
N ASP A 91 -18.55 -13.85 -2.51
CA ASP A 91 -18.31 -14.46 -3.82
C ASP A 91 -18.97 -13.61 -4.91
N ASP A 92 -18.23 -12.69 -5.53
CA ASP A 92 -18.69 -11.73 -6.54
C ASP A 92 -18.86 -12.38 -7.92
N GLY A 93 -19.67 -13.45 -7.99
CA GLY A 93 -20.00 -14.15 -9.22
C GLY A 93 -18.85 -14.97 -9.80
N SER A 94 -18.11 -15.69 -8.97
CA SER A 94 -17.02 -16.57 -9.41
C SER A 94 -17.50 -17.72 -10.32
N GLN A 95 -16.64 -18.15 -11.23
CA GLN A 95 -16.90 -19.21 -12.23
C GLN A 95 -15.81 -20.31 -12.21
N ASP A 96 -14.86 -20.26 -11.26
CA ASP A 96 -13.67 -21.13 -11.21
C ASP A 96 -13.68 -22.14 -10.04
N GLY A 97 -14.83 -22.33 -9.37
CA GLY A 97 -14.92 -23.22 -8.21
C GLY A 97 -14.65 -22.54 -6.86
N THR A 98 -14.36 -21.23 -6.80
CA THR A 98 -14.16 -20.50 -5.54
C THR A 98 -15.31 -20.74 -4.55
N GLY A 99 -16.57 -20.63 -5.02
CA GLY A 99 -17.74 -20.82 -4.15
C GLY A 99 -17.82 -22.20 -3.54
N ALA A 100 -17.53 -23.27 -4.31
CA ALA A 100 -17.55 -24.66 -3.82
C ALA A 100 -16.53 -24.89 -2.71
N ILE A 101 -15.30 -24.34 -2.87
CA ILE A 101 -14.24 -24.40 -1.83
C ILE A 101 -14.70 -23.70 -0.54
N VAL A 102 -15.30 -22.51 -0.67
CA VAL A 102 -15.80 -21.77 0.50
C VAL A 102 -16.94 -22.52 1.20
N ASP A 103 -17.87 -23.14 0.44
CA ASP A 103 -18.97 -23.91 1.01
C ASP A 103 -18.48 -25.18 1.74
N GLU A 104 -17.47 -25.86 1.20
CA GLU A 104 -16.83 -27.01 1.84
C GLU A 104 -16.18 -26.62 3.18
N MET A 105 -15.45 -25.49 3.21
CA MET A 105 -14.83 -25.00 4.45
C MET A 105 -15.86 -24.47 5.45
N ALA A 106 -16.95 -23.84 4.99
CA ALA A 106 -18.06 -23.40 5.83
C ALA A 106 -18.82 -24.55 6.49
N ALA A 107 -18.86 -25.74 5.84
CA ALA A 107 -19.41 -26.95 6.44
C ALA A 107 -18.53 -27.49 7.59
N GLN A 108 -17.24 -27.19 7.61
CA GLN A 108 -16.29 -27.63 8.63
C GLN A 108 -16.12 -26.60 9.76
N ASP A 109 -16.31 -25.32 9.49
CA ASP A 109 -16.15 -24.22 10.46
C ASP A 109 -17.31 -23.23 10.37
N SER A 110 -18.16 -23.25 11.41
CA SER A 110 -19.37 -22.43 11.50
C SER A 110 -19.12 -20.90 11.52
N ARG A 111 -17.88 -20.47 11.72
CA ARG A 111 -17.47 -19.06 11.66
C ARG A 111 -17.50 -18.54 10.21
N ILE A 112 -17.36 -19.43 9.20
CA ILE A 112 -17.28 -19.09 7.79
C ILE A 112 -18.69 -19.04 7.21
N ARG A 113 -18.98 -17.98 6.47
CA ARG A 113 -20.24 -17.82 5.74
C ARG A 113 -19.96 -17.24 4.34
N ARG A 114 -20.49 -17.90 3.31
CA ARG A 114 -20.46 -17.36 1.95
C ARG A 114 -21.69 -16.47 1.70
N LEU A 115 -21.43 -15.28 1.17
CA LEU A 115 -22.43 -14.40 0.58
C LEU A 115 -22.27 -14.45 -0.94
N GLN A 116 -23.17 -15.15 -1.60
CA GLN A 116 -23.11 -15.33 -3.05
C GLN A 116 -23.79 -14.16 -3.77
N VAL A 117 -23.04 -13.52 -4.67
CA VAL A 117 -23.60 -12.58 -5.65
C VAL A 117 -23.90 -13.38 -6.93
N PRO A 118 -25.13 -13.36 -7.47
CA PRO A 118 -25.45 -14.02 -8.71
C PRO A 118 -24.50 -13.61 -9.85
N ALA A 119 -24.07 -14.54 -10.70
CA ALA A 119 -23.06 -14.30 -11.73
C ALA A 119 -23.42 -13.13 -12.68
N HIS A 120 -24.71 -12.95 -12.99
CA HIS A 120 -25.19 -11.84 -13.83
C HIS A 120 -25.17 -10.47 -13.14
N LEU A 121 -25.07 -10.44 -11.80
CA LEU A 121 -24.96 -9.22 -10.99
C LEU A 121 -23.54 -8.99 -10.46
N GLY A 122 -22.67 -9.98 -10.60
CA GLY A 122 -21.28 -9.96 -10.13
C GLY A 122 -20.37 -9.09 -10.98
N GLY A 123 -19.13 -8.91 -10.49
CA GLY A 123 -18.12 -8.14 -11.19
C GLY A 123 -18.23 -6.63 -11.06
N ARG A 124 -18.95 -6.17 -10.06
CA ARG A 124 -19.07 -4.73 -9.76
C ARG A 124 -17.86 -4.16 -9.04
N GLY A 125 -16.89 -5.01 -8.72
CA GLY A 125 -15.64 -4.63 -8.09
C GLY A 125 -15.64 -4.76 -6.56
N LYS A 126 -14.46 -4.57 -5.98
CA LYS A 126 -14.19 -4.79 -4.55
C LYS A 126 -15.08 -3.94 -3.64
N SER A 127 -15.26 -2.66 -3.95
CA SER A 127 -16.11 -1.74 -3.16
C SER A 127 -17.53 -2.25 -3.01
N ALA A 128 -18.16 -2.71 -4.11
CA ALA A 128 -19.53 -3.21 -4.07
C ALA A 128 -19.64 -4.52 -3.26
N ALA A 129 -18.64 -5.41 -3.38
CA ALA A 129 -18.59 -6.63 -2.59
C ALA A 129 -18.42 -6.31 -1.08
N LEU A 130 -17.56 -5.37 -0.72
CA LEU A 130 -17.37 -4.95 0.67
C LEU A 130 -18.62 -4.30 1.26
N GLU A 131 -19.37 -3.49 0.50
CA GLU A 131 -20.65 -2.93 0.97
C GLU A 131 -21.68 -4.01 1.29
N LEU A 132 -21.78 -5.02 0.42
CA LEU A 132 -22.67 -6.19 0.68
C LEU A 132 -22.22 -6.95 1.93
N ALA A 133 -20.92 -7.12 2.12
CA ALA A 133 -20.36 -7.78 3.30
C ALA A 133 -20.68 -7.00 4.59
N VAL A 134 -20.52 -5.67 4.58
CA VAL A 134 -20.86 -4.82 5.73
C VAL A 134 -22.35 -4.90 6.05
N ALA A 135 -23.21 -4.85 5.05
CA ALA A 135 -24.66 -4.97 5.25
C ALA A 135 -25.08 -6.34 5.84
N ALA A 136 -24.37 -7.40 5.47
CA ALA A 136 -24.61 -8.75 5.95
C ALA A 136 -23.93 -9.07 7.29
N SER A 137 -22.92 -8.28 7.71
CA SER A 137 -22.16 -8.51 8.95
C SER A 137 -22.88 -7.98 10.19
N LYS A 138 -22.59 -8.54 11.37
CA LYS A 138 -23.32 -8.25 12.62
C LYS A 138 -22.54 -7.35 13.58
N ASN A 139 -21.22 -7.44 13.57
CA ASN A 139 -20.37 -6.85 14.60
C ASN A 139 -20.04 -5.37 14.29
N GLU A 140 -19.79 -4.60 15.34
CA GLU A 140 -19.40 -3.20 15.22
C GLU A 140 -17.95 -3.01 14.74
N LEU A 141 -17.12 -4.04 14.93
CA LEU A 141 -15.74 -4.05 14.48
C LEU A 141 -15.63 -4.88 13.21
N ILE A 142 -15.06 -4.29 12.19
CA ILE A 142 -14.87 -4.88 10.85
C ILE A 142 -13.40 -5.01 10.59
N ALA A 143 -12.95 -6.19 10.15
CA ALA A 143 -11.61 -6.42 9.62
C ALA A 143 -11.68 -6.82 8.14
N ILE A 144 -10.77 -6.33 7.32
CA ILE A 144 -10.77 -6.57 5.88
C ILE A 144 -9.48 -7.25 5.47
N TYR A 145 -9.63 -8.35 4.74
CA TYR A 145 -8.55 -9.11 4.12
C TYR A 145 -8.87 -9.44 2.66
N ASP A 146 -7.86 -9.42 1.81
CA ASP A 146 -8.00 -9.89 0.43
C ASP A 146 -7.99 -11.42 0.38
N ALA A 147 -8.57 -11.99 -0.67
CA ALA A 147 -8.76 -13.43 -0.84
C ALA A 147 -7.45 -14.23 -1.03
N ASP A 148 -6.30 -13.57 -1.12
CA ASP A 148 -4.97 -14.18 -1.21
C ASP A 148 -4.08 -13.91 0.01
N ASN A 149 -4.63 -13.29 1.05
CA ASN A 149 -3.90 -12.97 2.26
C ASN A 149 -3.67 -14.20 3.14
N CYS A 150 -2.48 -14.25 3.73
CA CYS A 150 -2.09 -15.22 4.76
C CYS A 150 -1.68 -14.45 6.02
N PRO A 151 -2.64 -13.99 6.85
CA PRO A 151 -2.31 -13.28 8.06
C PRO A 151 -1.64 -14.18 9.09
N GLU A 152 -0.71 -13.63 9.88
CA GLU A 152 -0.13 -14.33 11.02
C GLU A 152 -1.15 -14.44 12.17
N PRO A 153 -1.11 -15.50 12.99
CA PRO A 153 -2.13 -15.76 14.02
C PRO A 153 -2.40 -14.59 14.95
N GLY A 154 -1.38 -13.83 15.33
CA GLY A 154 -1.52 -12.68 16.25
C GLY A 154 -1.95 -11.37 15.58
N SER A 155 -2.12 -11.32 14.25
CA SER A 155 -2.31 -10.04 13.54
C SER A 155 -3.66 -9.39 13.85
N LEU A 156 -4.76 -10.13 13.88
CA LEU A 156 -6.07 -9.59 14.25
C LEU A 156 -6.07 -9.03 15.67
N ARG A 157 -5.51 -9.80 16.62
CA ARG A 157 -5.38 -9.36 18.02
C ARG A 157 -4.61 -8.05 18.13
N ALA A 158 -3.51 -7.90 17.37
CA ALA A 158 -2.72 -6.68 17.35
C ALA A 158 -3.48 -5.46 16.82
N LEU A 159 -4.26 -5.63 15.74
CA LEU A 159 -5.10 -4.56 15.19
C LEU A 159 -6.17 -4.13 16.18
N VAL A 160 -6.91 -5.09 16.70
CA VAL A 160 -8.07 -4.85 17.59
C VAL A 160 -7.64 -4.23 18.91
N ALA A 161 -6.60 -4.76 19.58
CA ALA A 161 -6.15 -4.23 20.86
C ALA A 161 -5.78 -2.75 20.78
N ILE A 162 -5.08 -2.34 19.70
CA ILE A 162 -4.69 -0.95 19.50
C ILE A 162 -5.91 -0.07 19.16
N LEU A 163 -6.85 -0.57 18.37
CA LEU A 163 -8.03 0.17 17.96
C LEU A 163 -8.95 0.46 19.14
N VAL A 164 -9.23 -0.56 19.94
CA VAL A 164 -10.12 -0.46 21.11
C VAL A 164 -9.51 0.39 22.23
N SER A 165 -8.18 0.34 22.37
CA SER A 165 -7.47 1.09 23.44
C SER A 165 -7.41 2.59 23.17
N ASN A 166 -7.81 3.07 22.00
CA ASN A 166 -7.73 4.49 21.66
C ASN A 166 -8.97 5.00 20.90
N PRO A 167 -9.90 5.68 21.60
CA PRO A 167 -11.14 6.20 21.00
C PRO A 167 -10.93 7.21 19.85
N SER A 168 -9.74 7.82 19.73
CA SER A 168 -9.44 8.74 18.63
C SER A 168 -9.16 8.03 17.31
N LEU A 169 -9.01 6.69 17.33
CA LEU A 169 -8.76 5.91 16.15
C LEU A 169 -10.06 5.48 15.46
N ALA A 170 -10.11 5.74 14.16
CA ALA A 170 -11.12 5.17 13.26
C ALA A 170 -10.78 3.75 12.86
N ALA A 171 -9.51 3.52 12.58
CA ALA A 171 -9.00 2.26 12.06
C ALA A 171 -7.55 2.01 12.49
N THR A 172 -7.16 0.75 12.39
CA THR A 172 -5.77 0.29 12.48
C THR A 172 -5.42 -0.51 11.24
N VAL A 173 -4.19 -0.37 10.76
CA VAL A 173 -3.69 -1.06 9.57
C VAL A 173 -2.40 -1.79 9.88
N GLY A 174 -2.31 -3.02 9.42
CA GLY A 174 -1.14 -3.87 9.61
C GLY A 174 -0.09 -3.72 8.50
N LYS A 175 0.88 -4.61 8.56
CA LYS A 175 1.99 -4.72 7.62
C LYS A 175 1.76 -5.91 6.70
N PHE A 176 2.11 -5.77 5.42
CA PHE A 176 2.14 -6.89 4.49
C PHE A 176 3.58 -7.31 4.15
N ARG A 177 3.76 -8.57 3.80
CA ARG A 177 5.01 -9.15 3.31
C ARG A 177 4.74 -9.97 2.04
N CYS A 178 5.72 -9.99 1.15
CA CYS A 178 5.62 -10.75 -0.09
C CYS A 178 5.95 -12.23 0.15
N ILE A 179 4.95 -13.12 -0.02
CA ILE A 179 5.11 -14.57 0.19
C ILE A 179 6.02 -15.20 -0.88
N ASN A 180 5.92 -14.74 -2.14
CA ASN A 180 6.70 -15.22 -3.27
C ASN A 180 7.96 -14.36 -3.58
N ARG A 181 8.48 -13.63 -2.59
CA ARG A 181 9.62 -12.70 -2.75
C ARG A 181 10.89 -13.29 -3.34
N ARG A 182 11.06 -14.62 -3.25
CA ARG A 182 12.24 -15.35 -3.78
C ARG A 182 12.00 -15.99 -5.13
N ARG A 183 10.83 -15.79 -5.75
CA ARG A 183 10.47 -16.45 -7.00
C ARG A 183 11.29 -16.00 -8.20
N ASN A 184 11.50 -14.69 -8.32
CA ASN A 184 12.31 -14.08 -9.37
C ASN A 184 12.80 -12.69 -8.95
N LEU A 185 13.55 -12.03 -9.84
CA LEU A 185 14.12 -10.70 -9.58
C LEU A 185 13.03 -9.63 -9.39
N LEU A 186 11.95 -9.69 -10.18
CA LEU A 186 10.83 -8.75 -10.07
C LEU A 186 10.17 -8.84 -8.70
N THR A 187 9.85 -10.04 -8.22
CA THR A 187 9.22 -10.23 -6.90
C THR A 187 10.13 -9.79 -5.75
N ARG A 188 11.46 -9.86 -5.93
CA ARG A 188 12.42 -9.30 -4.96
C ARG A 188 12.40 -7.79 -4.93
N PHE A 189 12.37 -7.12 -6.09
CA PHE A 189 12.24 -5.67 -6.16
C PHE A 189 10.92 -5.19 -5.56
N ILE A 190 9.81 -5.88 -5.84
CA ILE A 190 8.51 -5.54 -5.25
C ILE A 190 8.53 -5.71 -3.73
N ASN A 191 9.19 -6.75 -3.21
CA ASN A 191 9.34 -6.93 -1.77
C ASN A 191 10.15 -5.78 -1.13
N ILE A 192 11.26 -5.35 -1.76
CA ILE A 192 12.06 -4.20 -1.30
C ILE A 192 11.22 -2.92 -1.31
N GLU A 193 10.50 -2.65 -2.42
CA GLU A 193 9.56 -1.52 -2.53
C GLU A 193 8.51 -1.54 -1.42
N GLY A 194 7.86 -2.70 -1.20
CA GLY A 194 6.82 -2.85 -0.19
C GLY A 194 7.33 -2.61 1.24
N LEU A 195 8.53 -3.11 1.57
CA LEU A 195 9.14 -2.88 2.87
C LEU A 195 9.56 -1.42 3.07
N ALA A 196 10.15 -0.78 2.05
CA ALA A 196 10.47 0.64 2.08
C ALA A 196 9.21 1.49 2.25
N PHE A 197 8.14 1.21 1.49
CA PHE A 197 6.86 1.89 1.65
C PHE A 197 6.33 1.79 3.09
N GLN A 198 6.35 0.62 3.69
CA GLN A 198 5.77 0.43 5.03
C GLN A 198 6.59 1.08 6.14
N TRP A 199 7.92 0.99 6.09
CA TRP A 199 8.75 1.55 7.15
C TRP A 199 9.06 3.03 6.97
N ILE A 200 9.24 3.51 5.75
CA ILE A 200 9.51 4.94 5.48
C ILE A 200 8.17 5.68 5.40
N MET A 201 7.25 5.26 4.51
CA MET A 201 6.03 6.00 4.27
C MET A 201 4.97 5.76 5.35
N GLN A 202 4.58 4.52 5.65
CA GLN A 202 3.50 4.26 6.61
C GLN A 202 3.94 4.57 8.05
N ALA A 203 5.06 3.99 8.51
CA ALA A 203 5.56 4.20 9.87
C ALA A 203 6.06 5.63 10.09
N GLY A 204 6.77 6.20 9.10
CA GLY A 204 7.29 7.56 9.18
C GLY A 204 6.17 8.61 9.23
N ARG A 205 5.21 8.52 8.32
CA ARG A 205 4.04 9.42 8.30
C ARG A 205 3.19 9.30 9.56
N TRP A 206 2.98 8.06 10.05
CA TRP A 206 2.29 7.88 11.32
C TRP A 206 3.05 8.56 12.47
N SER A 207 4.36 8.34 12.55
CA SER A 207 5.19 8.87 13.65
C SER A 207 5.34 10.40 13.60
N LEU A 208 5.48 10.98 12.41
CA LEU A 208 5.73 12.41 12.21
C LEU A 208 4.43 13.22 12.15
N LEU A 209 3.44 12.74 11.42
CA LEU A 209 2.26 13.50 11.02
C LEU A 209 0.96 12.97 11.66
N GLY A 210 0.99 11.77 12.26
CA GLY A 210 -0.21 11.05 12.70
C GLY A 210 -1.07 10.54 11.54
N LEU A 211 -0.47 10.38 10.35
CA LEU A 211 -1.14 9.92 9.13
C LEU A 211 -0.61 8.56 8.68
N THR A 212 -1.49 7.72 8.20
CA THR A 212 -1.16 6.50 7.44
C THR A 212 -2.27 6.21 6.46
N THR A 213 -2.03 5.37 5.47
CA THR A 213 -3.01 5.05 4.41
C THR A 213 -3.49 3.63 4.56
N LEU A 214 -4.78 3.39 4.35
CA LEU A 214 -5.32 2.04 4.22
C LEU A 214 -4.86 1.46 2.87
N PRO A 215 -4.26 0.26 2.83
CA PRO A 215 -3.80 -0.38 1.58
C PRO A 215 -4.84 -1.35 0.98
N GLY A 216 -6.10 -1.23 1.40
CA GLY A 216 -7.19 -2.08 0.93
C GLY A 216 -7.32 -3.43 1.64
N THR A 217 -6.34 -3.84 2.42
CA THR A 217 -6.32 -5.13 3.14
C THR A 217 -5.62 -5.03 4.48
N ASN A 218 -5.73 -6.07 5.33
CA ASN A 218 -5.09 -6.18 6.65
C ASN A 218 -5.32 -4.96 7.53
N PHE A 219 -6.57 -4.54 7.68
CA PHE A 219 -6.94 -3.45 8.57
C PHE A 219 -8.24 -3.73 9.31
N ALA A 220 -8.39 -3.12 10.49
CA ALA A 220 -9.62 -3.12 11.28
C ALA A 220 -10.17 -1.70 11.38
N ILE A 221 -11.49 -1.56 11.31
CA ILE A 221 -12.22 -0.28 11.31
C ILE A 221 -13.53 -0.41 12.06
N TRP A 222 -13.97 0.65 12.73
CA TRP A 222 -15.29 0.72 13.32
C TRP A 222 -16.39 0.85 12.26
N ARG A 223 -17.47 0.07 12.39
CA ARG A 223 -18.63 0.12 11.49
C ARG A 223 -19.23 1.52 11.41
N ASN A 224 -19.39 2.19 12.56
CA ASN A 224 -19.98 3.53 12.61
C ASN A 224 -19.14 4.55 11.81
N VAL A 225 -17.82 4.39 11.75
CA VAL A 225 -16.95 5.22 10.91
C VAL A 225 -17.22 4.98 9.42
N LEU A 226 -17.37 3.73 9.00
CA LEU A 226 -17.74 3.42 7.61
C LEU A 226 -19.10 4.02 7.24
N GLN A 227 -20.06 3.97 8.15
CA GLN A 227 -21.38 4.58 7.95
C GLN A 227 -21.30 6.10 7.89
N GLU A 228 -20.53 6.73 8.80
CA GLU A 228 -20.33 8.17 8.86
C GLU A 228 -19.72 8.74 7.57
N VAL A 229 -18.73 8.04 7.00
CA VAL A 229 -18.09 8.45 5.75
C VAL A 229 -18.83 7.99 4.49
N GLY A 230 -19.93 7.22 4.61
CA GLY A 230 -20.74 6.77 3.48
C GLY A 230 -20.18 5.59 2.69
N GLY A 231 -19.39 4.70 3.33
CA GLY A 231 -18.83 3.48 2.70
C GLY A 231 -17.71 3.76 1.69
N TRP A 232 -17.52 2.86 0.73
CA TRP A 232 -16.49 2.97 -0.30
C TRP A 232 -16.97 3.74 -1.52
N ASP A 233 -16.07 4.51 -2.14
CA ASP A 233 -16.33 5.14 -3.43
C ASP A 233 -16.21 4.11 -4.56
N LYS A 234 -17.32 3.84 -5.25
CA LYS A 234 -17.42 2.84 -6.32
C LYS A 234 -16.70 3.24 -7.61
N ASP A 235 -16.43 4.54 -7.79
CA ASP A 235 -15.76 5.09 -8.95
C ASP A 235 -14.23 5.11 -8.78
N ALA A 236 -13.75 4.91 -7.54
CA ALA A 236 -12.33 4.90 -7.22
C ALA A 236 -11.70 3.53 -7.51
N LEU A 237 -10.58 3.51 -8.27
CA LEU A 237 -9.75 2.31 -8.45
C LEU A 237 -8.85 2.01 -7.25
N THR A 238 -8.65 3.00 -6.39
CA THR A 238 -7.98 2.93 -5.09
C THR A 238 -8.97 3.45 -4.04
N GLU A 239 -10.00 2.67 -3.81
CA GLU A 239 -11.11 2.97 -2.91
C GLU A 239 -10.64 3.15 -1.46
N ASP A 240 -9.55 2.49 -1.11
CA ASP A 240 -8.86 2.53 0.16
C ASP A 240 -8.16 3.88 0.41
N ALA A 241 -7.44 4.39 -0.58
CA ALA A 241 -6.78 5.70 -0.51
C ALA A 241 -7.82 6.83 -0.43
N GLU A 242 -8.92 6.71 -1.17
CA GLU A 242 -10.02 7.66 -1.13
C GLU A 242 -10.74 7.64 0.23
N LEU A 243 -11.05 6.45 0.74
CA LEU A 243 -11.64 6.23 2.06
C LEU A 243 -10.75 6.81 3.17
N THR A 244 -9.43 6.65 3.05
CA THR A 244 -8.44 7.21 3.99
C THR A 244 -8.64 8.71 4.16
N ILE A 245 -8.80 9.47 3.07
CA ILE A 245 -8.98 10.93 3.13
C ILE A 245 -10.27 11.29 3.87
N ARG A 246 -11.40 10.63 3.52
CA ARG A 246 -12.68 10.90 4.18
C ARG A 246 -12.65 10.57 5.68
N ILE A 247 -11.94 9.50 6.08
CA ILE A 247 -11.76 9.20 7.51
C ILE A 247 -11.03 10.34 8.22
N TYR A 248 -9.96 10.88 7.65
CA TYR A 248 -9.25 12.00 8.27
C TYR A 248 -10.09 13.29 8.33
N GLU A 249 -10.98 13.52 7.37
CA GLU A 249 -11.92 14.66 7.40
C GLU A 249 -12.90 14.58 8.59
N THR A 250 -13.16 13.41 9.17
CA THR A 250 -13.93 13.27 10.43
C THR A 250 -13.16 13.69 11.68
N GLY A 251 -11.86 13.99 11.55
CA GLY A 251 -10.97 14.30 12.67
C GLY A 251 -10.40 13.08 13.39
N ARG A 252 -10.79 11.85 12.99
CA ARG A 252 -10.26 10.60 13.53
C ARG A 252 -8.95 10.22 12.85
N ARG A 253 -8.26 9.23 13.40
CA ARG A 253 -6.94 8.80 12.91
C ARG A 253 -6.94 7.33 12.50
N ILE A 254 -6.00 6.98 11.62
CA ILE A 254 -5.67 5.59 11.25
C ILE A 254 -4.27 5.30 11.77
N ARG A 255 -4.07 4.21 12.52
CA ARG A 255 -2.76 3.90 13.09
C ARG A 255 -2.11 2.70 12.41
N PHE A 256 -0.84 2.83 12.05
CA PHE A 256 -0.02 1.73 11.57
C PHE A 256 0.42 0.81 12.71
N VAL A 257 0.17 -0.49 12.57
CA VAL A 257 0.43 -1.54 13.55
C VAL A 257 1.35 -2.61 12.94
N PRO A 258 2.68 -2.43 12.96
CA PRO A 258 3.62 -3.31 12.23
C PRO A 258 3.70 -4.75 12.75
N ARG A 259 3.12 -5.06 13.90
CA ARG A 259 2.98 -6.43 14.42
C ARG A 259 1.81 -7.22 13.81
N ALA A 260 0.86 -6.53 13.21
CA ALA A 260 -0.23 -7.16 12.47
C ALA A 260 0.25 -7.49 11.05
N VAL A 261 0.88 -8.65 10.89
CA VAL A 261 1.50 -9.06 9.63
C VAL A 261 0.57 -9.93 8.82
N THR A 262 0.44 -9.64 7.52
CA THR A 262 -0.13 -10.56 6.53
C THR A 262 0.88 -10.81 5.42
N TRP A 263 0.78 -11.97 4.77
CA TRP A 263 1.57 -12.32 3.61
C TRP A 263 0.67 -12.35 2.39
N GLU A 264 1.14 -11.79 1.27
CA GLU A 264 0.39 -11.69 0.02
C GLU A 264 1.24 -12.04 -1.18
N GLN A 265 0.59 -12.40 -2.29
CA GLN A 265 1.28 -12.70 -3.53
C GLN A 265 1.48 -11.47 -4.39
N GLU A 266 2.70 -11.27 -4.83
CA GLU A 266 3.05 -10.19 -5.75
C GLU A 266 3.19 -10.71 -7.20
N PRO A 267 2.99 -9.83 -8.22
CA PRO A 267 3.12 -10.19 -9.61
C PRO A 267 4.48 -10.79 -9.97
N GLU A 268 4.48 -11.95 -10.64
CA GLU A 268 5.71 -12.59 -11.12
C GLU A 268 6.09 -12.18 -12.56
N LYS A 269 5.16 -11.56 -13.27
CA LYS A 269 5.34 -11.11 -14.67
C LYS A 269 5.33 -9.59 -14.74
N LEU A 270 6.29 -9.01 -15.48
CA LEU A 270 6.39 -7.56 -15.67
C LEU A 270 5.10 -6.94 -16.25
N ARG A 271 4.44 -7.65 -17.20
CA ARG A 271 3.17 -7.19 -17.78
C ARG A 271 2.05 -7.06 -16.74
N THR A 272 1.99 -8.00 -15.78
CA THR A 272 0.99 -8.00 -14.70
C THR A 272 1.31 -6.88 -13.71
N TRP A 273 2.58 -6.73 -13.33
CA TRP A 273 3.07 -5.64 -12.50
C TRP A 273 2.73 -4.28 -13.12
N PHE A 274 3.06 -4.08 -14.39
CA PHE A 274 2.80 -2.83 -15.10
C PHE A 274 1.31 -2.46 -15.12
N ARG A 275 0.42 -3.43 -15.37
CA ARG A 275 -1.03 -3.22 -15.31
C ARG A 275 -1.51 -2.86 -13.90
N GLN A 276 -1.00 -3.55 -12.87
CA GLN A 276 -1.34 -3.29 -11.48
C GLN A 276 -0.89 -1.88 -11.05
N ARG A 277 0.37 -1.51 -11.32
CA ARG A 277 0.90 -0.19 -10.96
C ARG A 277 0.24 0.96 -11.76
N THR A 278 -0.05 0.75 -13.04
CA THR A 278 -0.83 1.72 -13.84
C THR A 278 -2.24 1.91 -13.25
N ARG A 279 -2.90 0.84 -12.81
CA ARG A 279 -4.20 0.94 -12.13
C ARG A 279 -4.10 1.76 -10.84
N TRP A 280 -3.06 1.55 -10.03
CA TRP A 280 -2.84 2.34 -8.82
C TRP A 280 -2.60 3.82 -9.12
N ALA A 281 -1.71 4.12 -10.07
CA ALA A 281 -1.46 5.51 -10.47
C ALA A 281 -2.73 6.21 -10.98
N ARG A 282 -3.54 5.53 -11.80
CA ARG A 282 -4.85 6.07 -12.25
C ARG A 282 -5.84 6.26 -11.09
N GLY A 283 -5.83 5.36 -10.11
CA GLY A 283 -6.62 5.53 -8.89
C GLY A 283 -6.21 6.77 -8.11
N HIS A 284 -4.91 6.98 -7.91
CA HIS A 284 -4.39 8.19 -7.27
C HIS A 284 -4.72 9.46 -8.06
N ASN A 285 -4.65 9.43 -9.41
CA ASN A 285 -5.09 10.55 -10.25
C ASN A 285 -6.55 10.95 -9.97
N TYR A 286 -7.42 9.93 -9.84
CA TYR A 286 -8.82 10.17 -9.48
C TYR A 286 -8.95 10.82 -8.11
N VAL A 287 -8.26 10.30 -7.11
CA VAL A 287 -8.29 10.84 -5.74
C VAL A 287 -7.79 12.28 -5.72
N PHE A 288 -6.69 12.59 -6.40
CA PHE A 288 -6.17 13.95 -6.51
C PHE A 288 -7.18 14.88 -7.19
N ALA A 289 -7.74 14.47 -8.34
CA ALA A 289 -8.73 15.27 -9.07
C ALA A 289 -10.00 15.54 -8.23
N LYS A 290 -10.48 14.52 -7.51
CA LYS A 290 -11.65 14.61 -6.63
C LYS A 290 -11.44 15.62 -5.51
N HIS A 291 -10.29 15.60 -4.86
CA HIS A 291 -9.98 16.44 -3.71
C HIS A 291 -9.26 17.75 -4.05
N ALA A 292 -8.79 17.94 -5.29
CA ALA A 292 -7.99 19.11 -5.70
C ALA A 292 -8.70 20.45 -5.44
N ARG A 293 -10.00 20.53 -5.74
CA ARG A 293 -10.80 21.78 -5.53
C ARG A 293 -10.96 22.13 -4.05
N ARG A 294 -10.83 21.16 -3.17
CA ARG A 294 -10.99 21.28 -1.72
C ARG A 294 -9.66 21.16 -0.97
N LEU A 295 -8.53 21.10 -1.67
CA LEU A 295 -7.22 20.81 -1.08
C LEU A 295 -6.90 21.75 0.10
N LEU A 296 -7.10 23.06 -0.09
CA LEU A 296 -6.86 24.07 0.98
C LEU A 296 -7.91 24.04 2.09
N ALA A 297 -9.07 23.45 1.85
CA ALA A 297 -10.15 23.27 2.84
C ALA A 297 -10.02 21.97 3.65
N LEU A 298 -9.18 21.03 3.21
CA LEU A 298 -8.99 19.76 3.93
C LEU A 298 -8.52 19.98 5.36
N ARG A 299 -9.08 19.20 6.27
CA ARG A 299 -8.68 19.18 7.67
C ARG A 299 -8.37 17.74 8.11
N PRO A 300 -7.32 17.53 8.92
CA PRO A 300 -6.34 18.52 9.38
C PRO A 300 -5.47 19.04 8.21
N ARG A 301 -4.89 20.23 8.33
CA ARG A 301 -4.05 20.83 7.24
C ARG A 301 -2.87 19.95 6.81
N VAL A 302 -2.36 19.11 7.70
CA VAL A 302 -1.30 18.13 7.39
C VAL A 302 -1.76 17.13 6.34
N LEU A 303 -3.05 16.82 6.22
CA LEU A 303 -3.61 15.98 5.17
C LEU A 303 -3.47 16.60 3.78
N ALA A 304 -3.71 17.91 3.67
CA ALA A 304 -3.51 18.64 2.41
C ALA A 304 -2.02 18.65 1.99
N MET A 305 -1.11 18.83 2.95
CA MET A 305 0.34 18.75 2.69
C MET A 305 0.76 17.36 2.24
N ASP A 306 0.23 16.33 2.88
CA ASP A 306 0.51 14.93 2.55
C ASP A 306 -0.02 14.55 1.15
N LEU A 307 -1.21 14.99 0.80
CA LEU A 307 -1.79 14.78 -0.53
C LEU A 307 -0.99 15.52 -1.61
N LEU A 308 -0.56 16.76 -1.32
CA LEU A 308 0.32 17.52 -2.21
C LEU A 308 1.69 16.82 -2.38
N HIS A 309 2.27 16.31 -1.29
CA HIS A 309 3.51 15.54 -1.36
C HIS A 309 3.35 14.30 -2.24
N ALA A 310 2.26 13.53 -2.08
CA ALA A 310 1.99 12.37 -2.91
C ALA A 310 1.85 12.75 -4.40
N LEU A 311 1.21 13.87 -4.71
CA LEU A 311 1.12 14.41 -6.08
C LEU A 311 2.51 14.79 -6.62
N LEU A 312 3.32 15.50 -5.83
CA LEU A 312 4.68 15.88 -6.22
C LEU A 312 5.57 14.64 -6.44
N LEU A 313 5.43 13.62 -5.60
CA LEU A 313 6.18 12.36 -5.74
C LEU A 313 5.91 11.69 -7.10
N TYR A 314 4.65 11.57 -7.50
CA TYR A 314 4.30 10.93 -8.76
C TYR A 314 4.76 11.72 -10.00
N TYR A 315 4.71 13.05 -9.98
CA TYR A 315 4.93 13.84 -11.19
C TYR A 315 6.24 14.60 -11.18
N ALA A 316 6.44 15.46 -10.18
CA ALA A 316 7.61 16.33 -10.16
C ALA A 316 8.90 15.54 -9.89
N VAL A 317 8.86 14.58 -8.97
CA VAL A 317 10.05 13.77 -8.63
C VAL A 317 10.38 12.81 -9.75
N CYS A 318 9.40 12.10 -10.34
CA CYS A 318 9.66 11.25 -11.50
C CYS A 318 10.26 12.04 -12.67
N ALA A 319 9.73 13.24 -12.96
CA ALA A 319 10.29 14.12 -13.98
C ALA A 319 11.69 14.60 -13.63
N ALA A 320 11.93 15.00 -12.38
CA ALA A 320 13.22 15.47 -11.91
C ALA A 320 14.29 14.37 -11.95
N ILE A 321 13.97 13.13 -11.56
CA ILE A 321 14.87 11.97 -11.69
C ILE A 321 15.25 11.80 -13.16
N PHE A 322 14.28 11.71 -14.05
CA PHE A 322 14.54 11.50 -15.47
C PHE A 322 15.41 12.61 -16.08
N ILE A 323 15.08 13.87 -15.80
CA ILE A 323 15.82 15.04 -16.30
C ILE A 323 17.24 15.04 -15.73
N SER A 324 17.39 14.85 -14.45
CA SER A 324 18.70 14.83 -13.77
C SER A 324 19.59 13.73 -14.31
N ASP A 325 19.06 12.50 -14.40
CA ASP A 325 19.83 11.34 -14.88
C ASP A 325 20.22 11.50 -16.36
N LEU A 326 19.28 11.99 -17.20
CA LEU A 326 19.54 12.27 -18.61
C LEU A 326 20.65 13.32 -18.79
N LEU A 327 20.54 14.44 -18.08
CA LEU A 327 21.54 15.52 -18.16
C LEU A 327 22.91 15.07 -17.62
N PHE A 328 22.92 14.27 -16.56
CA PHE A 328 24.13 13.67 -16.01
C PHE A 328 24.84 12.78 -17.05
N LEU A 329 24.09 11.89 -17.72
CA LEU A 329 24.63 11.00 -18.76
C LEU A 329 25.13 11.78 -19.98
N LEU A 330 24.39 12.79 -20.44
CA LEU A 330 24.77 13.65 -21.57
C LEU A 330 26.02 14.48 -21.25
N ALA A 331 26.17 14.97 -20.02
CA ALA A 331 27.36 15.67 -19.57
C ALA A 331 28.56 14.75 -19.46
N GLY A 332 28.38 13.55 -18.91
CA GLY A 332 29.43 12.52 -18.80
C GLY A 332 29.93 12.02 -20.15
N SER A 333 29.06 11.96 -21.18
CA SER A 333 29.45 11.62 -22.55
C SER A 333 30.07 12.77 -23.37
N GLY A 334 30.14 13.97 -22.80
CA GLY A 334 30.69 15.16 -23.47
C GLY A 334 29.76 15.77 -24.53
N LEU A 335 28.50 15.32 -24.65
CA LEU A 335 27.51 15.87 -25.58
C LEU A 335 26.98 17.24 -25.12
N VAL A 336 26.94 17.46 -23.81
CA VAL A 336 26.47 18.69 -23.18
C VAL A 336 27.51 19.15 -22.16
N SER A 337 27.73 20.46 -22.03
CA SER A 337 28.48 21.03 -20.92
C SER A 337 27.54 21.67 -19.92
N LEU A 338 27.52 21.17 -18.69
CA LEU A 338 26.84 21.78 -17.56
C LEU A 338 27.82 22.69 -16.83
N HIS A 339 27.45 23.97 -16.68
CA HIS A 339 28.23 24.98 -15.96
C HIS A 339 27.58 25.31 -14.61
N ALA A 340 26.69 24.44 -14.12
CA ALA A 340 26.06 24.59 -12.82
C ALA A 340 27.13 24.79 -11.72
N ILE A 341 26.94 25.78 -10.87
CA ILE A 341 27.88 26.10 -9.79
C ILE A 341 27.89 24.95 -8.78
N GLY A 342 29.06 24.32 -8.60
CA GLY A 342 29.30 23.32 -7.57
C GLY A 342 29.58 21.91 -8.08
N PRO A 343 29.90 20.99 -7.16
CA PRO A 343 30.26 19.60 -7.51
C PRO A 343 29.01 18.74 -7.73
N TYR A 344 28.26 18.99 -8.80
CA TYR A 344 26.99 18.32 -9.09
C TYR A 344 27.07 16.80 -9.10
N SER A 345 28.19 16.23 -9.52
CA SER A 345 28.43 14.78 -9.46
C SER A 345 28.47 14.24 -8.03
N HIS A 346 29.04 14.99 -7.10
CA HIS A 346 29.08 14.62 -5.69
C HIS A 346 27.69 14.76 -5.04
N ILE A 347 26.93 15.79 -5.42
CA ILE A 347 25.57 15.99 -4.96
C ILE A 347 24.67 14.84 -5.43
N TRP A 348 24.79 14.44 -6.70
CA TRP A 348 24.08 13.29 -7.23
C TRP A 348 24.48 11.99 -6.53
N LEU A 349 25.79 11.74 -6.37
CA LEU A 349 26.31 10.56 -5.69
C LEU A 349 25.81 10.49 -4.24
N LEU A 350 25.80 11.61 -3.53
CA LEU A 350 25.30 11.66 -2.15
C LEU A 350 23.82 11.32 -2.08
N ALA A 351 22.98 11.83 -3.00
CA ALA A 351 21.57 11.51 -3.08
C ALA A 351 21.35 10.00 -3.31
N PHE A 352 22.11 9.41 -4.22
CA PHE A 352 22.06 7.97 -4.48
C PHE A 352 22.49 7.15 -3.25
N LEU A 353 23.60 7.54 -2.58
CA LEU A 353 24.09 6.85 -1.38
C LEU A 353 23.07 6.94 -0.22
N LEU A 354 22.40 8.09 -0.05
CA LEU A 354 21.32 8.25 0.94
C LEU A 354 20.16 7.30 0.64
N PHE A 355 19.72 7.22 -0.62
CA PHE A 355 18.70 6.25 -1.03
C PHE A 355 19.09 4.80 -0.67
N VAL A 356 20.31 4.38 -1.03
CA VAL A 356 20.81 3.02 -0.73
C VAL A 356 20.88 2.79 0.79
N LEU A 357 21.33 3.77 1.56
CA LEU A 357 21.44 3.69 3.00
C LEU A 357 20.04 3.57 3.67
N GLU A 358 19.11 4.44 3.31
CA GLU A 358 17.74 4.42 3.87
C GLU A 358 17.04 3.10 3.62
N VAL A 359 17.05 2.62 2.38
CA VAL A 359 16.44 1.34 2.02
C VAL A 359 17.18 0.18 2.66
N GLY A 360 18.50 0.18 2.66
CA GLY A 360 19.33 -0.86 3.29
C GLY A 360 19.07 -1.00 4.80
N ILE A 361 19.02 0.12 5.53
CA ILE A 361 18.68 0.11 6.96
C ILE A 361 17.20 -0.32 7.16
N THR A 362 16.32 0.08 6.27
CA THR A 362 14.91 -0.37 6.32
C THR A 362 14.80 -1.88 6.20
N LEU A 363 15.55 -2.50 5.29
CA LEU A 363 15.58 -3.96 5.12
C LEU A 363 16.12 -4.67 6.37
N SER A 364 17.08 -4.07 7.09
CA SER A 364 17.59 -4.64 8.34
C SER A 364 16.55 -4.72 9.48
N ARG A 365 15.39 -4.05 9.34
CA ARG A 365 14.26 -4.17 10.28
C ARG A 365 13.42 -5.42 10.05
N GLU A 366 13.66 -6.16 8.97
CA GLU A 366 12.88 -7.33 8.58
C GLU A 366 13.73 -8.59 8.59
N LYS A 367 13.29 -9.59 9.33
CA LYS A 367 14.00 -10.88 9.44
C LYS A 367 14.21 -11.51 8.07
N GLY A 368 15.48 -11.79 7.74
CA GLY A 368 15.89 -12.44 6.51
C GLY A 368 15.95 -11.54 5.28
N GLU A 369 15.89 -10.21 5.47
CA GLU A 369 16.05 -9.22 4.40
C GLU A 369 17.36 -8.41 4.48
N ASP A 370 18.15 -8.58 5.54
CA ASP A 370 19.41 -7.89 5.84
C ASP A 370 20.63 -8.48 5.11
N SER A 371 20.42 -9.14 3.97
CA SER A 371 21.49 -9.78 3.23
C SER A 371 22.26 -8.81 2.34
N PHE A 372 23.58 -9.06 2.15
CA PHE A 372 24.41 -8.33 1.18
C PHE A 372 23.81 -8.37 -0.23
N PHE A 373 23.21 -9.50 -0.60
CA PHE A 373 22.55 -9.64 -1.89
C PHE A 373 21.37 -8.65 -2.04
N ASN A 374 20.54 -8.47 -1.02
CA ASN A 374 19.46 -7.48 -1.05
C ASN A 374 20.01 -6.06 -1.14
N LEU A 375 21.14 -5.74 -0.51
CA LEU A 375 21.80 -4.44 -0.66
C LEU A 375 22.26 -4.19 -2.11
N VAL A 376 22.85 -5.20 -2.76
CA VAL A 376 23.18 -5.12 -4.20
C VAL A 376 21.91 -4.91 -5.04
N LEU A 377 20.82 -5.60 -4.70
CA LEU A 377 19.55 -5.40 -5.38
C LEU A 377 18.98 -3.98 -5.20
N VAL A 378 19.17 -3.33 -4.05
CA VAL A 378 18.77 -1.92 -3.86
C VAL A 378 19.51 -1.01 -4.82
N VAL A 379 20.83 -1.22 -4.97
CA VAL A 379 21.65 -0.50 -5.96
C VAL A 379 21.12 -0.72 -7.39
N CYS A 380 20.87 -1.98 -7.76
CA CYS A 380 20.33 -2.32 -9.08
C CYS A 380 18.91 -1.74 -9.29
N ALA A 381 18.08 -1.75 -8.25
CA ALA A 381 16.72 -1.25 -8.32
C ALA A 381 16.65 0.23 -8.71
N TYR A 382 17.58 1.05 -8.21
CA TYR A 382 17.65 2.47 -8.55
C TYR A 382 17.73 2.69 -10.07
N PHE A 383 18.65 1.98 -10.73
CA PHE A 383 18.92 2.14 -12.17
C PHE A 383 17.93 1.38 -13.08
N THR A 384 17.15 0.48 -12.53
CA THR A 384 16.28 -0.41 -13.33
C THR A 384 14.82 -0.31 -12.91
N TYR A 385 14.47 -0.89 -11.76
CA TYR A 385 13.10 -1.02 -11.28
C TYR A 385 12.44 0.32 -10.98
N CYS A 386 13.15 1.25 -10.34
CA CYS A 386 12.62 2.58 -10.02
C CYS A 386 12.31 3.39 -11.30
N GLN A 387 13.09 3.20 -12.37
CA GLN A 387 12.86 3.88 -13.65
C GLN A 387 11.57 3.40 -14.35
N LEU A 388 11.11 2.17 -14.07
CA LEU A 388 9.84 1.67 -14.62
C LEU A 388 8.63 2.47 -14.13
N TRP A 389 8.72 3.09 -12.95
CA TRP A 389 7.65 3.94 -12.45
C TRP A 389 7.39 5.16 -13.32
N LEU A 390 8.41 5.72 -13.97
CA LEU A 390 8.22 6.79 -14.94
C LEU A 390 7.29 6.37 -16.08
N ILE A 391 7.50 5.16 -16.62
CA ILE A 391 6.66 4.60 -17.68
C ILE A 391 5.22 4.38 -17.19
N VAL A 392 5.07 3.90 -15.96
CA VAL A 392 3.75 3.72 -15.30
C VAL A 392 3.01 5.05 -15.17
N VAL A 393 3.68 6.10 -14.68
CA VAL A 393 3.09 7.43 -14.46
C VAL A 393 2.68 8.07 -15.80
N ILE A 394 3.57 8.04 -16.81
CA ILE A 394 3.27 8.53 -18.15
C ILE A 394 2.06 7.78 -18.74
N ARG A 395 2.03 6.45 -18.62
CA ARG A 395 0.92 5.64 -19.12
C ARG A 395 -0.39 5.98 -18.41
N ALA A 396 -0.37 6.16 -17.10
CA ALA A 396 -1.55 6.53 -16.33
C ALA A 396 -2.11 7.90 -16.77
N LEU A 397 -1.23 8.88 -16.97
CA LEU A 397 -1.62 10.21 -17.49
C LEU A 397 -2.21 10.13 -18.89
N LEU A 398 -1.57 9.39 -19.80
CA LEU A 398 -2.09 9.20 -21.17
C LEU A 398 -3.47 8.55 -21.14
N ASP A 399 -3.68 7.52 -20.33
CA ASP A 399 -4.96 6.82 -20.23
C ASP A 399 -6.06 7.71 -19.62
N ASP A 400 -5.75 8.58 -18.65
CA ASP A 400 -6.74 9.42 -17.97
C ASP A 400 -7.01 10.74 -18.69
N VAL A 401 -5.97 11.43 -19.19
CA VAL A 401 -6.08 12.80 -19.73
C VAL A 401 -6.31 12.79 -21.25
N VAL A 402 -5.50 12.02 -21.97
CA VAL A 402 -5.53 12.02 -23.45
C VAL A 402 -6.56 11.03 -23.98
N LEU A 403 -6.44 9.75 -23.59
CA LEU A 403 -7.28 8.68 -24.12
C LEU A 403 -8.62 8.56 -23.39
N ARG A 404 -8.76 9.20 -22.23
CA ARG A 404 -9.97 9.21 -21.39
C ARG A 404 -10.60 7.82 -21.23
N ARG A 405 -9.74 6.80 -21.02
CA ARG A 405 -10.17 5.40 -20.89
C ARG A 405 -11.02 5.21 -19.64
N LYS A 406 -12.08 4.40 -19.77
CA LYS A 406 -12.87 4.00 -18.59
C LYS A 406 -11.98 3.35 -17.54
N ARG A 407 -12.29 3.64 -16.26
CA ARG A 407 -11.63 3.02 -15.13
C ARG A 407 -12.28 1.67 -14.87
N VAL A 408 -11.57 0.59 -15.16
CA VAL A 408 -12.05 -0.78 -14.98
C VAL A 408 -11.09 -1.50 -14.04
N TRP A 409 -11.63 -2.11 -12.99
CA TRP A 409 -10.84 -2.97 -12.12
C TRP A 409 -10.49 -4.26 -12.86
N VAL A 410 -9.21 -4.59 -12.90
CA VAL A 410 -8.70 -5.81 -13.51
C VAL A 410 -8.00 -6.63 -12.44
N LYS A 411 -8.44 -7.87 -12.30
CA LYS A 411 -7.87 -8.82 -11.35
C LYS A 411 -6.39 -9.09 -11.62
N THR A 412 -5.58 -9.18 -10.55
CA THR A 412 -4.20 -9.64 -10.60
C THR A 412 -4.17 -11.17 -10.62
N GLU A 413 -3.38 -11.78 -11.51
CA GLU A 413 -3.20 -13.24 -11.60
C GLU A 413 -2.54 -13.78 -10.32
N ARG A 414 -3.06 -14.89 -9.78
CA ARG A 414 -2.55 -15.57 -8.58
C ARG A 414 -2.06 -16.98 -8.92
N PHE A 415 -1.14 -17.52 -8.11
CA PHE A 415 -0.49 -18.80 -8.33
C PHE A 415 -0.73 -19.72 -7.14
N SER A 416 -1.01 -21.02 -7.42
CA SER A 416 -1.30 -22.03 -6.39
C SER A 416 -0.06 -22.67 -5.79
N ASP A 417 1.09 -22.61 -6.47
CA ASP A 417 2.34 -23.29 -6.11
C ASP A 417 3.19 -22.55 -5.06
N VAL A 418 2.66 -21.49 -4.50
CA VAL A 418 3.34 -20.70 -3.44
C VAL A 418 3.01 -21.30 -2.08
N ARG A 419 4.02 -21.82 -1.37
CA ARG A 419 3.88 -22.39 -0.02
C ARG A 419 3.55 -21.29 0.99
N SER A 420 2.84 -21.65 2.05
CA SER A 420 2.61 -20.78 3.21
C SER A 420 3.94 -20.31 3.81
N PRO A 421 4.00 -19.10 4.43
CA PRO A 421 5.21 -18.53 5.00
C PRO A 421 5.76 -19.31 6.18
#